data_984e84cea650e7eeaa5548933bc412c3
#
_entry.id   984e84cea650e7eeaa5548933bc412c3
#
_cell.length_a   1.000
_cell.length_b   1.000
_cell.length_c   1.000
_cell.angle_alpha   90.00
_cell.angle_beta   90.00
_cell.angle_gamma   90.00
#
_symmetry.space_group_name_H-M   'P 1'
#
loop_
_entity.id
_entity.type
_entity.pdbx_description
1 polymer ?
#
loop_
_entity_poly.entity_id
_entity_poly.type
_entity_poly.pdbx_seq_one_letter_code
_entity_poly.pdbx_strand_id
1 'polypeptide(L)'
;LNETLGKIKGPNRMLNSYYNLNDNYPNPFNSNTSITYRLYTDGLVRITIYDMLGNVIKEIVNEVQNSGYKRAEWNATDNLGQPVSAGVYLYSLEVGNFRQTKKMILLK
;
A
#
# COMPACT_ATOMS: atom_id res chain seq x y z
N LEU A 1 -16.18 -12.40 -31.15
CA LEU A 1 -15.24 -11.53 -31.11
C LEU A 1 -15.54 -10.36 -30.39
N ASN A 2 -16.62 -9.90 -30.53
CA ASN A 2 -16.94 -8.79 -29.80
C ASN A 2 -17.07 -9.01 -28.41
N GLU A 3 -17.46 -10.14 -28.00
CA GLU A 3 -17.58 -10.39 -26.64
C GLU A 3 -16.30 -10.28 -26.08
N THR A 4 -15.37 -10.73 -26.76
CA THR A 4 -14.05 -10.64 -26.27
C THR A 4 -13.73 -9.22 -26.05
N LEU A 5 -14.15 -8.39 -26.95
CA LEU A 5 -13.91 -7.04 -26.75
C LEU A 5 -14.58 -6.54 -25.56
N GLY A 6 -15.74 -6.98 -25.33
CA GLY A 6 -16.45 -6.53 -24.20
C GLY A 6 -15.68 -6.75 -23.01
N LYS A 7 -14.92 -7.80 -22.96
CA LYS A 7 -14.20 -8.03 -21.81
C LYS A 7 -13.07 -7.13 -21.73
N ILE A 8 -12.70 -6.53 -22.79
CA ILE A 8 -11.63 -5.66 -22.70
C ILE A 8 -11.85 -4.56 -21.78
N LYS A 9 -13.08 -4.20 -21.55
CA LYS A 9 -13.29 -3.22 -20.59
C LYS A 9 -12.74 -3.66 -19.34
N GLY A 10 -12.62 -4.91 -19.19
CA GLY A 10 -12.12 -5.40 -18.03
C GLY A 10 -10.67 -5.08 -17.76
N PRO A 11 -9.86 -4.59 -18.71
CA PRO A 11 -8.47 -4.38 -18.40
C PRO A 11 -8.25 -3.61 -17.14
N ASN A 12 -8.92 -2.54 -16.95
CA ASN A 12 -8.73 -1.75 -15.76
C ASN A 12 -9.15 -2.48 -14.54
N ARG A 13 -10.25 -3.21 -14.60
CA ARG A 13 -10.68 -3.93 -13.48
C ARG A 13 -9.75 -5.07 -13.22
N MET A 14 -9.21 -5.69 -14.27
CA MET A 14 -8.32 -6.77 -14.05
C MET A 14 -7.04 -6.32 -13.41
N LEU A 15 -6.54 -5.16 -13.78
CA LEU A 15 -5.36 -4.65 -13.14
C LEU A 15 -5.63 -4.45 -11.67
N ASN A 16 -6.77 -3.93 -11.32
CA ASN A 16 -7.10 -3.73 -9.92
C ASN A 16 -7.23 -5.05 -9.19
N SER A 17 -7.58 -6.12 -9.91
CA SER A 17 -7.66 -7.41 -9.28
C SER A 17 -6.30 -8.02 -9.08
N TYR A 18 -5.31 -7.63 -9.87
CA TYR A 18 -4.00 -8.18 -9.77
C TYR A 18 -3.21 -7.64 -8.60
N TYR A 19 -3.58 -6.50 -8.08
CA TYR A 19 -2.88 -5.90 -6.98
C TYR A 19 -3.91 -5.46 -5.97
N ASN A 20 -3.78 -5.90 -4.75
CA ASN A 20 -4.77 -5.64 -3.74
C ASN A 20 -4.10 -5.17 -2.48
N LEU A 21 -4.47 -3.99 -2.02
CA LEU A 21 -3.97 -3.42 -0.80
C LEU A 21 -5.07 -3.53 0.24
N ASN A 22 -4.78 -4.15 1.37
CA ASN A 22 -5.75 -4.33 2.43
C ASN A 22 -5.65 -3.22 3.46
N ASP A 23 -6.67 -3.11 4.29
CA ASP A 23 -6.63 -2.20 5.41
C ASP A 23 -5.53 -2.65 6.35
N ASN A 24 -4.83 -1.69 6.94
CA ASN A 24 -3.80 -2.03 7.92
C ASN A 24 -4.44 -2.58 9.19
N TYR A 25 -3.72 -3.43 9.90
CA TYR A 25 -4.25 -4.01 11.13
C TYR A 25 -3.14 -4.09 12.16
N PRO A 26 -3.39 -3.62 13.36
CA PRO A 26 -4.61 -2.98 13.84
C PRO A 26 -4.76 -1.56 13.30
N ASN A 27 -5.98 -1.06 13.31
CA ASN A 27 -6.29 0.30 12.91
C ASN A 27 -7.54 0.74 13.68
N PRO A 28 -7.45 1.68 14.61
CA PRO A 28 -6.24 2.45 14.97
C PRO A 28 -5.18 1.60 15.64
N PHE A 29 -3.95 2.09 15.63
CA PHE A 29 -2.85 1.34 16.22
C PHE A 29 -2.02 2.24 17.14
N ASN A 30 -1.29 1.60 18.05
CA ASN A 30 -0.48 2.35 19.03
C ASN A 30 0.97 2.45 18.65
N SER A 31 1.59 1.37 18.28
CA SER A 31 3.02 1.41 17.99
C SER A 31 3.36 0.74 16.68
N ASN A 32 2.66 -0.32 16.31
CA ASN A 32 2.95 -1.04 15.08
C ASN A 32 1.67 -1.40 14.38
N THR A 33 1.71 -1.43 13.07
CA THR A 33 0.60 -1.90 12.27
C THR A 33 1.15 -2.69 11.10
N SER A 34 0.37 -3.66 10.63
CA SER A 34 0.75 -4.47 9.48
C SER A 34 -0.08 -4.06 8.27
N ILE A 35 0.58 -3.99 7.15
CA ILE A 35 -0.06 -3.70 5.87
C ILE A 35 0.13 -4.94 5.02
N THR A 36 -0.98 -5.57 4.63
CA THR A 36 -0.88 -6.75 3.79
C THR A 36 -1.37 -6.43 2.40
N TYR A 37 -0.81 -7.09 1.42
CA TYR A 37 -1.16 -6.83 0.05
C TYR A 37 -0.90 -8.08 -0.78
N ARG A 38 -1.48 -8.13 -1.96
CA ARG A 38 -1.32 -9.27 -2.83
C ARG A 38 -0.82 -8.83 -4.19
N LEU A 39 0.20 -9.52 -4.68
CA LEU A 39 0.73 -9.30 -6.02
C LEU A 39 0.37 -10.51 -6.87
N TYR A 40 -0.15 -10.26 -8.04
CA TYR A 40 -0.45 -11.35 -8.94
C TYR A 40 0.68 -11.58 -9.94
N THR A 41 1.59 -10.63 -10.05
CA THR A 41 2.77 -10.79 -10.88
C THR A 41 3.97 -10.24 -10.13
N ASP A 42 5.15 -10.67 -10.51
CA ASP A 42 6.38 -10.13 -9.93
C ASP A 42 6.54 -8.69 -10.37
N GLY A 43 7.16 -7.88 -9.55
CA GLY A 43 7.39 -6.49 -9.94
C GLY A 43 8.04 -5.67 -8.86
N LEU A 44 8.36 -4.43 -9.20
CA LEU A 44 8.90 -3.49 -8.25
C LEU A 44 7.76 -2.93 -7.42
N VAL A 45 7.88 -3.08 -6.11
CA VAL A 45 6.84 -2.69 -5.17
C VAL A 45 7.35 -1.52 -4.35
N ARG A 46 6.53 -0.50 -4.21
CA ARG A 46 6.83 0.61 -3.32
C ARG A 46 5.64 0.85 -2.40
N ILE A 47 5.91 0.90 -1.11
CA ILE A 47 4.91 1.28 -0.12
C ILE A 47 5.43 2.47 0.63
N THR A 48 4.68 3.56 0.61
CA THR A 48 5.10 4.82 1.19
C THR A 48 4.04 5.32 2.14
N ILE A 49 4.49 5.84 3.27
CA ILE A 49 3.62 6.45 4.29
C ILE A 49 3.70 7.96 4.12
N TYR A 50 2.54 8.62 4.13
CA TYR A 50 2.45 10.07 4.00
C TYR A 50 1.65 10.65 5.15
N ASP A 51 1.89 11.91 5.47
CA ASP A 51 1.00 12.63 6.36
C ASP A 51 -0.19 13.15 5.53
N MET A 52 -1.10 13.84 6.18
CA MET A 52 -2.31 14.31 5.49
C MET A 52 -2.03 15.48 4.56
N LEU A 53 -0.86 16.08 4.65
CA LEU A 53 -0.48 17.14 3.73
C LEU A 53 0.22 16.58 2.51
N GLY A 54 0.45 15.27 2.46
CA GLY A 54 1.11 14.66 1.34
C GLY A 54 2.62 14.56 1.47
N ASN A 55 3.16 14.92 2.62
CA ASN A 55 4.60 14.80 2.83
C ASN A 55 4.96 13.36 3.07
N VAL A 56 6.07 12.91 2.48
CA VAL A 56 6.54 11.54 2.70
C VAL A 56 7.07 11.42 4.11
N ILE A 57 6.54 10.47 4.85
CA ILE A 57 7.01 10.18 6.19
C ILE A 57 8.04 9.05 6.13
N LYS A 58 7.73 7.98 5.43
CA LYS A 58 8.66 6.87 5.33
C LYS A 58 8.34 5.99 4.14
N GLU A 59 9.37 5.49 3.50
CA GLU A 59 9.20 4.49 2.45
C GLU A 59 9.55 3.16 3.09
N ILE A 60 8.55 2.29 3.29
CA ILE A 60 8.78 1.05 4.01
C ILE A 60 9.09 -0.13 3.09
N VAL A 61 8.75 -0.04 1.83
CA VAL A 61 9.10 -1.07 0.84
C VAL A 61 9.50 -0.38 -0.45
N ASN A 62 10.61 -0.80 -1.03
CA ASN A 62 11.03 -0.32 -2.33
C ASN A 62 11.96 -1.38 -2.91
N GLU A 63 11.37 -2.43 -3.46
CA GLU A 63 12.16 -3.56 -3.96
C GLU A 63 11.32 -4.41 -4.89
N VAL A 64 11.99 -5.21 -5.69
CA VAL A 64 11.32 -6.17 -6.55
C VAL A 64 10.86 -7.33 -5.67
N GLN A 65 9.60 -7.71 -5.80
CA GLN A 65 9.03 -8.81 -5.04
C GLN A 65 8.34 -9.78 -5.99
N ASN A 66 8.29 -11.04 -5.58
CA ASN A 66 7.59 -12.06 -6.35
C ASN A 66 6.11 -11.98 -6.08
N SER A 67 5.32 -12.57 -6.97
CA SER A 67 3.87 -12.62 -6.77
C SER A 67 3.54 -13.37 -5.48
N GLY A 68 2.37 -13.12 -4.97
CA GLY A 68 1.88 -13.79 -3.76
C GLY A 68 1.37 -12.80 -2.73
N TYR A 69 1.06 -13.33 -1.55
CA TYR A 69 0.62 -12.50 -0.43
C TYR A 69 1.83 -11.96 0.28
N LYS A 70 1.79 -10.68 0.61
CA LYS A 70 2.93 -9.99 1.20
C LYS A 70 2.49 -9.20 2.42
N ARG A 71 3.46 -8.85 3.24
CA ARG A 71 3.21 -8.12 4.46
C ARG A 71 4.35 -7.16 4.72
N ALA A 72 4.02 -5.96 5.13
CA ALA A 72 4.99 -4.96 5.56
C ALA A 72 4.52 -4.39 6.88
N GLU A 73 5.43 -3.88 7.68
CA GLU A 73 5.08 -3.32 8.96
C GLU A 73 5.58 -1.91 9.08
N TRP A 74 4.82 -1.07 9.77
CA TRP A 74 5.25 0.27 10.09
C TRP A 74 5.21 0.46 11.60
N ASN A 75 6.29 0.98 12.12
CA ASN A 75 6.43 1.17 13.56
C ASN A 75 6.31 2.63 13.95
N ALA A 76 5.59 3.41 13.17
CA ALA A 76 5.29 4.81 13.47
C ALA A 76 6.54 5.68 13.57
N THR A 77 7.52 5.42 12.71
CA THR A 77 8.71 6.24 12.64
C THR A 77 8.88 6.80 11.24
N ASP A 78 9.64 7.88 11.13
CA ASP A 78 9.94 8.48 9.83
C ASP A 78 11.20 7.84 9.25
N ASN A 79 11.68 8.37 8.12
CA ASN A 79 12.86 7.81 7.46
C ASN A 79 14.13 7.93 8.30
N LEU A 80 14.14 8.78 9.28
CA LEU A 80 15.29 8.92 10.17
C LEU A 80 15.15 8.05 11.40
N GLY A 81 14.07 7.28 11.48
CA GLY A 81 13.85 6.40 12.63
C GLY A 81 13.25 7.12 13.83
N GLN A 82 12.79 8.34 13.66
CA GLN A 82 12.23 9.09 14.77
C GLN A 82 10.73 8.90 14.85
N PRO A 83 10.18 8.84 16.08
CA PRO A 83 8.73 8.65 16.23
C PRO A 83 7.96 9.82 15.62
N VAL A 84 6.81 9.52 15.04
CA VAL A 84 5.95 10.56 14.50
C VAL A 84 4.76 10.76 15.42
N SER A 85 4.06 11.88 15.26
CA SER A 85 2.95 12.24 16.13
C SER A 85 1.73 11.41 15.88
N ALA A 86 0.88 11.29 16.89
CA ALA A 86 -0.42 10.65 16.69
C ALA A 86 -1.21 11.42 15.65
N GLY A 87 -2.02 10.72 14.90
CA GLY A 87 -2.84 11.38 13.88
C GLY A 87 -3.16 10.44 12.75
N VAL A 88 -3.62 11.03 11.66
CA VAL A 88 -4.05 10.31 10.48
C VAL A 88 -2.93 10.31 9.46
N TYR A 89 -2.65 9.14 8.90
CA TYR A 89 -1.62 8.97 7.88
C TYR A 89 -2.21 8.23 6.69
N LEU A 90 -1.59 8.39 5.54
CA LEU A 90 -1.96 7.68 4.34
C LEU A 90 -0.85 6.72 3.98
N TYR A 91 -1.19 5.59 3.38
CA TYR A 91 -0.19 4.70 2.85
C TYR A 91 -0.59 4.26 1.44
N SER A 92 0.37 4.15 0.56
CA SER A 92 0.10 3.80 -0.82
C SER A 92 0.94 2.61 -1.24
N LEU A 93 0.35 1.77 -2.08
CA LEU A 93 1.04 0.69 -2.75
C LEU A 93 1.17 1.07 -4.21
N GLU A 94 2.38 1.01 -4.74
CA GLU A 94 2.63 1.27 -6.15
C GLU A 94 3.32 0.08 -6.77
N VAL A 95 2.77 -0.44 -7.85
CA VAL A 95 3.39 -1.52 -8.61
C VAL A 95 3.13 -1.19 -10.07
N GLY A 96 4.19 -0.85 -10.82
CA GLY A 96 4.02 -0.43 -12.21
C GLY A 96 3.15 0.81 -12.27
N ASN A 97 2.09 0.75 -13.04
CA ASN A 97 1.16 1.87 -13.16
C ASN A 97 0.03 1.82 -12.15
N PHE A 98 -0.03 0.76 -11.35
CA PHE A 98 -1.06 0.64 -10.34
C PHE A 98 -0.69 1.44 -9.12
N ARG A 99 -1.69 2.10 -8.53
CA ARG A 99 -1.50 2.79 -7.26
C ARG A 99 -2.79 2.76 -6.48
N GLN A 100 -2.71 2.41 -5.22
CA GLN A 100 -3.86 2.44 -4.32
C GLN A 100 -3.42 3.05 -3.01
N THR A 101 -4.26 3.90 -2.43
CA THR A 101 -3.94 4.61 -1.20
C THR A 101 -5.05 4.37 -0.18
N LYS A 102 -4.67 4.16 1.06
CA LYS A 102 -5.60 3.98 2.16
C LYS A 102 -5.17 4.82 3.34
N LYS A 103 -6.05 4.92 4.33
CA LYS A 103 -5.86 5.78 5.48
C LYS A 103 -5.74 4.94 6.73
N MET A 104 -4.93 5.40 7.68
CA MET A 104 -4.78 4.72 8.96
C MET A 104 -4.68 5.76 10.07
N ILE A 105 -4.93 5.33 11.30
CA ILE A 105 -4.95 6.21 12.46
C ILE A 105 -3.96 5.70 13.49
N LEU A 106 -3.05 6.57 13.87
CA LEU A 106 -2.06 6.28 14.91
C LEU A 106 -2.49 6.93 16.21
N LEU A 107 -2.64 6.12 17.23
CA LEU A 107 -2.91 6.60 18.57
C LEU A 107 -1.60 6.56 19.33
N LYS A 108 -1.44 7.35 20.34
CA LYS A 108 -0.22 7.25 21.14
C LYS A 108 -0.49 7.37 22.60
#